data_5c1d142c322f0696ce96819959ab0293
#
_entry.id   5c1d142c322f0696ce96819959ab0293
#
_cell.length_a   1.000
_cell.length_b   1.000
_cell.length_c   1.000
_cell.angle_alpha   90.00
_cell.angle_beta   90.00
_cell.angle_gamma   90.00
#
_symmetry.space_group_name_H-M   'P 1'
#
loop_
_entity.id
_entity.type
_entity.pdbx_description
1 polymer ?
#
loop_
_entity_poly.entity_id
_entity_poly.type
_entity_poly.pdbx_seq_one_letter_code
_entity_poly.pdbx_strand_id
1 'polypeptide(L)'
;MGVVRAIGVGKTTGSVGDFTYRVVRGRTISSQKVAKRPMTRGQYLSLQQFVFGLINRFMFAHAADIMVSFNQSKYGSERNYFAKVNFGALREAFRPLYTAETPSVDDVSDAQIEEAVKNYATANPQSIYRVKRSGYA
;
A
#
# COMPACT_ATOMS: atom_id res chain seq x y z
N MET A 1 24.17 2.69 5.03
CA MET A 1 23.85 3.50 3.83
C MET A 1 24.86 4.62 3.71
N GLY A 2 25.59 4.70 2.63
CA GLY A 2 26.62 5.70 2.39
C GLY A 2 26.24 6.68 1.28
N VAL A 3 26.63 7.94 1.42
CA VAL A 3 26.50 8.94 0.35
C VAL A 3 27.82 8.96 -0.45
N VAL A 4 27.73 8.66 -1.73
CA VAL A 4 28.91 8.69 -2.61
C VAL A 4 29.16 10.12 -3.07
N ARG A 5 30.30 10.67 -2.67
CA ARG A 5 30.76 12.00 -3.08
C ARG A 5 32.04 11.89 -3.93
N ALA A 6 32.10 10.94 -4.83
CA ALA A 6 33.26 10.76 -5.65
C ALA A 6 33.34 11.83 -6.75
N ILE A 7 34.48 12.53 -6.83
CA ILE A 7 34.81 13.41 -7.94
C ILE A 7 34.99 12.54 -9.19
N GLY A 8 34.18 12.78 -10.22
CA GLY A 8 34.25 12.03 -11.48
C GLY A 8 33.22 10.89 -11.63
N VAL A 9 32.51 10.56 -10.59
CA VAL A 9 31.35 9.62 -10.70
C VAL A 9 30.07 10.45 -10.79
N GLY A 10 29.48 10.55 -11.96
CA GLY A 10 28.24 11.24 -12.18
C GLY A 10 27.08 10.56 -11.42
N LYS A 11 25.84 10.98 -11.68
CA LYS A 11 24.64 10.33 -11.16
C LYS A 11 24.60 8.88 -11.63
N THR A 12 24.86 7.95 -10.73
CA THR A 12 24.93 6.52 -11.02
C THR A 12 23.69 5.84 -10.43
N THR A 13 23.02 5.05 -11.24
CA THR A 13 21.91 4.20 -10.83
C THR A 13 22.17 2.76 -11.27
N GLY A 14 21.74 1.80 -10.47
CA GLY A 14 21.91 0.39 -10.77
C GLY A 14 22.69 -0.37 -9.72
N SER A 15 23.08 -1.59 -10.04
CA SER A 15 23.83 -2.48 -9.14
C SER A 15 25.19 -2.80 -9.70
N VAL A 16 26.21 -2.70 -8.88
CA VAL A 16 27.58 -3.12 -9.20
C VAL A 16 28.08 -3.98 -8.06
N GLY A 17 28.32 -5.27 -8.35
CA GLY A 17 28.73 -6.23 -7.32
C GLY A 17 27.70 -6.28 -6.17
N ASP A 18 28.18 -6.11 -4.96
CA ASP A 18 27.36 -6.16 -3.74
C ASP A 18 26.69 -4.84 -3.38
N PHE A 19 26.85 -3.82 -4.20
CA PHE A 19 26.29 -2.50 -3.95
C PHE A 19 25.21 -2.13 -4.97
N THR A 20 24.18 -1.46 -4.47
CA THR A 20 23.15 -0.82 -5.27
C THR A 20 23.25 0.69 -5.12
N TYR A 21 23.23 1.38 -6.25
CA TYR A 21 23.28 2.83 -6.33
C TYR A 21 21.94 3.39 -6.76
N ARG A 22 21.48 4.42 -6.06
CA ARG A 22 20.26 5.15 -6.41
C ARG A 22 20.45 6.64 -6.21
N VAL A 23 19.78 7.43 -7.02
CA VAL A 23 19.78 8.90 -6.87
C VAL A 23 18.53 9.30 -6.07
N VAL A 24 18.75 9.96 -4.94
CA VAL A 24 17.67 10.50 -4.10
C VAL A 24 17.95 11.99 -3.88
N ARG A 25 17.01 12.82 -4.30
CA ARG A 25 17.13 14.29 -4.17
C ARG A 25 18.47 14.85 -4.68
N GLY A 26 18.89 14.36 -5.84
CA GLY A 26 20.14 14.80 -6.48
C GLY A 26 21.43 14.21 -5.89
N ARG A 27 21.35 13.35 -4.89
CA ARG A 27 22.51 12.68 -4.28
C ARG A 27 22.52 11.20 -4.66
N THR A 28 23.68 10.70 -5.05
CA THR A 28 23.87 9.26 -5.25
C THR A 28 24.08 8.57 -3.90
N ILE A 29 23.24 7.63 -3.59
CA ILE A 29 23.31 6.83 -2.36
C ILE A 29 23.72 5.42 -2.73
N SER A 30 24.72 4.88 -2.07
CA SER A 30 25.09 3.47 -2.14
C SER A 30 24.51 2.70 -0.97
N SER A 31 23.98 1.53 -1.21
CA SER A 31 23.54 0.59 -0.19
C SER A 31 24.02 -0.80 -0.55
N GLN A 32 24.41 -1.58 0.46
CA GLN A 32 24.74 -2.97 0.25
C GLN A 32 23.49 -3.72 -0.20
N LYS A 33 23.63 -4.61 -1.18
CA LYS A 33 22.56 -5.53 -1.54
C LYS A 33 22.19 -6.35 -0.31
N VAL A 34 20.93 -6.34 0.04
CA VAL A 34 20.42 -7.27 1.03
C VAL A 34 20.50 -8.65 0.40
N ALA A 35 21.31 -9.55 0.96
CA ALA A 35 21.27 -10.96 0.62
C ALA A 35 19.80 -11.43 0.67
N LYS A 36 19.38 -12.23 -0.30
CA LYS A 36 18.01 -12.78 -0.33
C LYS A 36 17.68 -13.30 1.07
N ARG A 37 16.80 -12.58 1.76
CA ARG A 37 16.23 -13.13 2.98
C ARG A 37 15.50 -14.39 2.57
N PRO A 38 15.82 -15.56 3.15
CA PRO A 38 15.02 -16.75 2.91
C PRO A 38 13.60 -16.42 3.36
N MET A 39 12.74 -16.10 2.40
CA MET A 39 11.31 -16.05 2.68
C MET A 39 10.89 -17.50 2.85
N THR A 40 10.66 -17.90 4.05
CA THR A 40 10.02 -19.17 4.35
C THR A 40 8.60 -19.08 3.80
N ARG A 41 8.40 -19.62 2.59
CA ARG A 41 7.05 -19.84 2.05
C ARG A 41 6.31 -20.67 3.08
N GLY A 42 5.24 -20.13 3.62
CA GLY A 42 4.40 -20.80 4.62
C GLY A 42 4.33 -20.12 5.98
N GLN A 43 5.08 -19.07 6.22
CA GLN A 43 4.77 -18.22 7.36
C GLN A 43 3.50 -17.41 7.04
N TYR A 44 2.51 -17.57 7.89
CA TYR A 44 1.28 -16.80 7.81
C TYR A 44 1.61 -15.30 7.78
N LEU A 45 0.96 -14.58 6.89
CA LEU A 45 1.06 -13.13 6.88
C LEU A 45 0.64 -12.61 8.26
N SER A 46 1.37 -11.65 8.80
CA SER A 46 0.90 -10.96 9.99
C SER A 46 -0.43 -10.28 9.68
N LEU A 47 -1.27 -10.10 10.70
CA LEU A 47 -2.56 -9.40 10.56
C LEU A 47 -2.42 -8.08 9.79
N GLN A 48 -1.36 -7.33 10.06
CA GLN A 48 -1.12 -6.05 9.38
C GLN A 48 -0.82 -6.21 7.90
N GLN A 49 -0.01 -7.18 7.52
CA GLN A 49 0.30 -7.47 6.11
C GLN A 49 -0.93 -7.95 5.35
N PHE A 50 -1.73 -8.81 5.98
CA PHE A 50 -2.99 -9.29 5.43
C PHE A 50 -3.97 -8.15 5.17
N VAL A 51 -4.23 -7.34 6.19
CA VAL A 51 -5.15 -6.20 6.08
C VAL A 51 -4.66 -5.18 5.05
N PHE A 52 -3.36 -4.90 5.03
CA PHE A 52 -2.77 -4.00 4.02
C PHE A 52 -2.94 -4.54 2.60
N GLY A 53 -2.78 -5.85 2.41
CA GLY A 53 -3.03 -6.51 1.13
C GLY A 53 -4.48 -6.36 0.67
N LEU A 54 -5.45 -6.57 1.56
CA LEU A 54 -6.88 -6.39 1.26
C LEU A 54 -7.22 -4.92 0.93
N ILE A 55 -6.66 -3.97 1.66
CA ILE A 55 -6.84 -2.54 1.38
C ILE A 55 -6.32 -2.19 -0.02
N ASN A 56 -5.16 -2.72 -0.41
CA ASN A 56 -4.61 -2.51 -1.74
C ASN A 56 -5.50 -3.13 -2.84
N ARG A 57 -6.03 -4.32 -2.64
CA ARG A 57 -6.98 -4.93 -3.59
C ARG A 57 -8.24 -4.09 -3.73
N PHE A 58 -8.81 -3.64 -2.63
CA PHE A 58 -9.98 -2.76 -2.63
C PHE A 58 -9.70 -1.45 -3.38
N MET A 59 -8.60 -0.78 -3.08
CA MET A 59 -8.21 0.44 -3.78
C MET A 59 -7.97 0.23 -5.28
N PHE A 60 -7.44 -0.92 -5.65
CA PHE A 60 -7.22 -1.24 -7.07
C PHE A 60 -8.54 -1.47 -7.81
N ALA A 61 -9.47 -2.19 -7.20
CA ALA A 61 -10.80 -2.41 -7.76
C ALA A 61 -11.59 -1.12 -7.98
N HIS A 62 -11.42 -0.13 -7.09
CA HIS A 62 -12.08 1.17 -7.16
C HIS A 62 -11.21 2.31 -7.70
N ALA A 63 -10.12 1.98 -8.40
CA ALA A 63 -9.14 2.97 -8.86
C ALA A 63 -9.75 4.09 -9.70
N ALA A 64 -10.67 3.78 -10.61
CA ALA A 64 -11.31 4.77 -11.47
C ALA A 64 -12.14 5.78 -10.68
N ASP A 65 -12.90 5.32 -9.68
CA ASP A 65 -13.71 6.18 -8.83
C ASP A 65 -12.85 7.03 -7.89
N ILE A 66 -11.76 6.47 -7.39
CA ILE A 66 -10.79 7.19 -6.55
C ILE A 66 -10.12 8.32 -7.33
N MET A 67 -9.73 8.09 -8.58
CA MET A 67 -9.10 9.10 -9.42
C MET A 67 -10.03 10.30 -9.70
N VAL A 68 -11.33 10.06 -9.76
CA VAL A 68 -12.32 11.13 -9.99
C VAL A 68 -12.68 11.87 -8.71
N SER A 69 -12.68 11.17 -7.58
CA SER A 69 -13.20 11.68 -6.28
C SER A 69 -12.17 12.37 -5.41
N PHE A 70 -10.88 12.11 -5.61
CA PHE A 70 -9.81 12.60 -4.74
C PHE A 70 -8.78 13.44 -5.50
N ASN A 71 -8.30 14.51 -4.86
CA ASN A 71 -7.37 15.45 -5.48
C ASN A 71 -5.91 14.97 -5.35
N GLN A 72 -5.22 14.89 -6.48
CA GLN A 72 -3.83 14.51 -6.57
C GLN A 72 -2.87 15.45 -5.81
N SER A 73 -3.17 16.74 -5.78
CA SER A 73 -2.23 17.75 -5.28
C SER A 73 -1.96 17.68 -3.77
N LYS A 74 -2.88 17.10 -2.99
CA LYS A 74 -2.81 17.16 -1.54
C LYS A 74 -1.83 16.16 -0.92
N TYR A 75 -1.74 14.94 -1.46
CA TYR A 75 -0.89 13.86 -0.90
C TYR A 75 -0.07 13.14 -1.98
N GLY A 76 0.17 13.77 -3.12
CA GLY A 76 0.98 13.24 -4.21
C GLY A 76 0.25 12.32 -5.18
N SER A 77 -0.86 11.73 -4.79
CA SER A 77 -1.77 10.99 -5.68
C SER A 77 -3.15 10.85 -5.04
N GLU A 78 -4.16 10.65 -5.88
CA GLU A 78 -5.54 10.40 -5.45
C GLU A 78 -5.62 9.17 -4.54
N ARG A 79 -4.90 8.13 -4.90
CA ARG A 79 -4.83 6.89 -4.14
C ARG A 79 -4.24 7.10 -2.74
N ASN A 80 -3.18 7.89 -2.64
CA ASN A 80 -2.59 8.23 -1.34
C ASN A 80 -3.55 9.06 -0.48
N TYR A 81 -4.31 9.95 -1.09
CA TYR A 81 -5.31 10.73 -0.38
C TYR A 81 -6.44 9.83 0.15
N PHE A 82 -6.98 8.98 -0.70
CA PHE A 82 -7.98 7.99 -0.28
C PHE A 82 -7.47 7.12 0.88
N ALA A 83 -6.26 6.58 0.75
CA ALA A 83 -5.65 5.77 1.80
C ALA A 83 -5.47 6.55 3.10
N LYS A 84 -5.02 7.79 3.04
CA LYS A 84 -4.83 8.64 4.22
C LYS A 84 -6.13 8.85 5.00
N VAL A 85 -7.22 9.05 4.30
CA VAL A 85 -8.53 9.30 4.91
C VAL A 85 -9.19 8.02 5.43
N ASN A 86 -9.06 6.92 4.69
CA ASN A 86 -9.86 5.72 4.92
C ASN A 86 -9.10 4.55 5.54
N PHE A 87 -7.79 4.65 5.71
CA PHE A 87 -6.97 3.51 6.15
C PHE A 87 -7.44 2.91 7.47
N GLY A 88 -7.73 3.75 8.46
CA GLY A 88 -8.20 3.31 9.77
C GLY A 88 -9.54 2.56 9.69
N ALA A 89 -10.48 3.09 8.93
CA ALA A 89 -11.80 2.48 8.75
C ALA A 89 -11.72 1.14 7.99
N LEU A 90 -10.96 1.10 6.90
CA LEU A 90 -10.76 -0.13 6.12
C LEU A 90 -10.00 -1.20 6.92
N ARG A 91 -9.06 -0.81 7.73
CA ARG A 91 -8.35 -1.72 8.63
C ARG A 91 -9.32 -2.41 9.60
N GLU A 92 -10.20 -1.66 10.22
CA GLU A 92 -11.20 -2.22 11.13
C GLU A 92 -12.24 -3.10 10.38
N ALA A 93 -12.61 -2.72 9.17
CA ALA A 93 -13.52 -3.49 8.33
C ALA A 93 -12.95 -4.87 7.93
N PHE A 94 -11.66 -4.91 7.61
CA PHE A 94 -11.00 -6.14 7.13
C PHE A 94 -10.40 -7.02 8.22
N ARG A 95 -10.23 -6.49 9.42
CA ARG A 95 -9.67 -7.25 10.53
C ARG A 95 -10.39 -8.57 10.83
N PRO A 96 -11.75 -8.64 10.81
CA PRO A 96 -12.46 -9.89 11.04
C PRO A 96 -12.26 -10.96 9.97
N LEU A 97 -11.80 -10.59 8.77
CA LEU A 97 -11.53 -11.54 7.68
C LEU A 97 -10.25 -12.35 7.90
N TYR A 98 -9.40 -11.92 8.82
CA TYR A 98 -8.19 -12.65 9.17
C TYR A 98 -8.54 -13.78 10.13
N THR A 99 -8.59 -15.01 9.60
CA THR A 99 -8.88 -16.23 10.37
C THR A 99 -7.79 -17.27 10.12
N ALA A 100 -7.77 -18.31 10.95
CA ALA A 100 -6.86 -19.45 10.76
C ALA A 100 -7.10 -20.18 9.42
N GLU A 101 -8.33 -20.12 8.90
CA GLU A 101 -8.72 -20.75 7.64
C GLU A 101 -8.38 -19.88 6.42
N THR A 102 -8.25 -18.57 6.59
CA THR A 102 -7.93 -17.59 5.54
C THR A 102 -6.68 -16.79 5.90
N PRO A 103 -5.50 -17.42 5.98
CA PRO A 103 -4.27 -16.74 6.38
C PRO A 103 -3.63 -15.93 5.25
N SER A 104 -4.08 -16.08 4.01
CA SER A 104 -3.55 -15.40 2.83
C SER A 104 -4.57 -14.43 2.25
N VAL A 105 -4.08 -13.34 1.65
CA VAL A 105 -4.91 -12.37 0.93
C VAL A 105 -5.66 -13.03 -0.24
N ASP A 106 -5.05 -14.04 -0.86
CA ASP A 106 -5.62 -14.73 -2.02
C ASP A 106 -6.79 -15.65 -1.66
N ASP A 107 -6.92 -16.02 -0.38
CA ASP A 107 -8.02 -16.86 0.11
C ASP A 107 -9.33 -16.07 0.26
N VAL A 108 -9.27 -14.75 0.22
CA VAL A 108 -10.43 -13.88 0.35
C VAL A 108 -10.92 -13.46 -1.02
N SER A 109 -12.21 -13.70 -1.30
CA SER A 109 -12.82 -13.27 -2.57
C SER A 109 -13.13 -11.76 -2.58
N ASP A 110 -13.20 -11.18 -3.77
CA ASP A 110 -13.55 -9.76 -3.92
C ASP A 110 -14.96 -9.46 -3.38
N ALA A 111 -15.89 -10.41 -3.48
CA ALA A 111 -17.22 -10.29 -2.91
C ALA A 111 -17.18 -10.15 -1.38
N GLN A 112 -16.34 -10.92 -0.70
CA GLN A 112 -16.17 -10.83 0.76
C GLN A 112 -15.54 -9.49 1.17
N ILE A 113 -14.63 -8.96 0.37
CA ILE A 113 -14.03 -7.63 0.60
C ILE A 113 -15.10 -6.54 0.51
N GLU A 114 -15.91 -6.56 -0.54
CA GLU A 114 -17.00 -5.60 -0.74
C GLU A 114 -18.07 -5.71 0.35
N GLU A 115 -18.43 -6.91 0.73
CA GLU A 115 -19.39 -7.16 1.81
C GLU A 115 -18.87 -6.64 3.16
N ALA A 116 -17.62 -6.89 3.49
CA ALA A 116 -17.01 -6.39 4.72
C ALA A 116 -17.05 -4.86 4.79
N VAL A 117 -16.74 -4.17 3.69
CA VAL A 117 -16.81 -2.71 3.61
C VAL A 117 -18.24 -2.21 3.75
N LYS A 118 -19.20 -2.84 3.10
CA LYS A 118 -20.62 -2.49 3.22
C LYS A 118 -21.15 -2.65 4.63
N ASN A 119 -20.83 -3.77 5.27
CA ASN A 119 -21.24 -4.05 6.64
C ASN A 119 -20.66 -3.05 7.61
N TYR A 120 -19.38 -2.71 7.47
CA TYR A 120 -18.75 -1.72 8.30
C TYR A 120 -19.31 -0.31 8.06
N ALA A 121 -19.55 0.07 6.81
CA ALA A 121 -20.15 1.35 6.46
C ALA A 121 -21.59 1.50 6.98
N THR A 122 -22.35 0.41 7.01
CA THR A 122 -23.71 0.39 7.58
C THR A 122 -23.68 0.57 9.09
N ALA A 123 -22.73 -0.08 9.77
CA ALA A 123 -22.56 0.03 11.20
C ALA A 123 -21.95 1.38 11.64
N ASN A 124 -21.12 1.98 10.79
CA ASN A 124 -20.36 3.21 11.06
C ASN A 124 -20.46 4.21 9.90
N PRO A 125 -21.61 4.84 9.67
CA PRO A 125 -21.86 5.65 8.47
C PRO A 125 -20.96 6.90 8.34
N GLN A 126 -20.33 7.32 9.42
CA GLN A 126 -19.42 8.47 9.46
C GLN A 126 -17.95 8.10 9.24
N SER A 127 -17.61 6.83 9.24
CA SER A 127 -16.22 6.36 9.31
C SER A 127 -15.58 6.09 7.96
N ILE A 128 -16.37 5.83 6.91
CA ILE A 128 -15.86 5.57 5.57
C ILE A 128 -16.26 6.70 4.63
N TYR A 129 -15.26 7.31 3.99
CA TYR A 129 -15.49 8.18 2.86
C TYR A 129 -16.08 7.37 1.72
N ARG A 130 -17.30 7.69 1.36
CA ARG A 130 -17.89 7.08 0.17
C ARG A 130 -17.12 7.54 -1.05
N VAL A 131 -16.66 6.60 -1.86
CA VAL A 131 -16.13 6.91 -3.17
C VAL A 131 -17.29 7.50 -4.00
N LYS A 132 -17.25 8.79 -4.25
CA LYS A 132 -18.20 9.49 -5.10
C LYS A 132 -17.45 10.13 -6.23
N ARG A 133 -18.10 10.20 -7.36
CA ARG A 133 -17.70 11.10 -8.43
C ARG A 133 -17.84 12.55 -7.95
N SER A 134 -17.05 13.43 -8.42
CA SER A 134 -16.95 14.88 -8.21
C SER A 134 -17.92 15.54 -7.21
N GLY A 135 -17.44 16.45 -6.40
CA GLY A 135 -18.24 17.15 -5.40
C GLY A 135 -18.23 16.52 -4.02
N TYR A 136 -17.34 15.58 -3.77
CA TYR A 136 -16.99 15.13 -2.46
C TYR A 136 -16.11 16.15 -1.78
N ALA A 137 -16.70 16.80 -0.89
CA ALA A 137 -15.95 17.53 0.09
C ALA A 137 -15.45 16.58 1.17
#